data_ee793485b8b73c0facf19f26e9cea1b8
#
_entry.id   ee793485b8b73c0facf19f26e9cea1b8
#
_cell.length_a   1.000
_cell.length_b   1.000
_cell.length_c   1.000
_cell.angle_alpha   90.00
_cell.angle_beta   90.00
_cell.angle_gamma   90.00
#
_symmetry.space_group_name_H-M   'P 1'
#
loop_
_entity.id
_entity.type
_entity.pdbx_description
1 polymer ?
#
loop_
_entity_poly.entity_id
_entity_poly.type
_entity_poly.pdbx_seq_one_letter_code
_entity_poly.pdbx_strand_id
1 'polypeptide(L)'
;MKLKGLGAGLISVWLSGFLLIALSFYGTLLLSPSLHNPSFSSDSSVSPRITIFTALHDSSSSFDSQAIHSWLALSSQVKIVLFTQHNNNSSLTDTFGSRLLLDSTIDFTFLGTPFLHSMLARTEAYASDIAVLIDPHTLLLPDFISALNYADHELDRDWLLVSSSVNIPRFPFHWDQTGRFWRQYNGKRVRFGELQKMISLRSLHSNSSEGSNMIMAWNNVDSPLHCGVLPPFLYRRGTHNQWIVNEALSCKRRFVFDATSTISSVSIGNAERKYDTRSWEYIGNSHLGKLYGSLSKSYALPKLLKCNKRYILVTASDGFRAREKISACISRSKSRILKLDPVQKDQALPPLKLPYDLESLLPLVADKNRTVVLSVAGFSYKDMLMSWVCRARRLAVPNFLVCALDHETYQFAILQGLPVFFDPYAPKNISFNDCHFGSKCFQRVTKVKSRTVLRILKMGYNVLLSDVDVYWFRNPLPLLHSFGPSVLVAQSDEYNTTVPINRPRRLNSGFYFARSDEPTIAAMEKVVKHAATSGLSEQPSFYDTLCGEGGVHRLGDDRCVEPETNLSVHFLDRDLFPNGAYGDIWLKEDVRGECEKKHCYVLHNNWISGRLKKLERQMMKGLWDYDASMRMCV
;
A
#
# COMPACT_ATOMS: atom_id res chain seq x y z
N MET A 1 25.01 41.73 -48.68
CA MET A 1 26.10 41.58 -47.77
C MET A 1 25.62 41.43 -46.31
N LYS A 2 24.78 40.42 -45.98
CA LYS A 2 24.23 40.21 -44.62
C LYS A 2 24.05 38.71 -44.21
N LEU A 3 24.59 37.75 -44.95
CA LEU A 3 24.47 36.32 -44.61
C LEU A 3 25.74 35.68 -44.01
N LYS A 4 26.90 36.41 -43.99
CA LYS A 4 28.14 35.86 -43.43
C LYS A 4 28.25 35.98 -41.91
N GLY A 5 27.44 36.83 -41.25
CA GLY A 5 27.50 36.99 -39.80
C GLY A 5 26.71 35.93 -39.01
N LEU A 6 25.65 35.35 -39.56
CA LEU A 6 24.84 34.37 -38.86
C LEU A 6 25.52 33.00 -38.72
N GLY A 7 26.31 32.61 -39.72
CA GLY A 7 27.05 31.35 -39.70
C GLY A 7 28.17 31.33 -38.64
N ALA A 8 28.90 32.46 -38.47
CA ALA A 8 29.94 32.56 -37.48
C ALA A 8 29.41 32.53 -36.04
N GLY A 9 28.22 33.15 -35.79
CA GLY A 9 27.57 33.09 -34.47
C GLY A 9 27.10 31.69 -34.08
N LEU A 10 26.50 30.95 -35.01
CA LEU A 10 26.09 29.57 -34.80
C LEU A 10 27.27 28.62 -34.55
N ILE A 11 28.35 28.77 -35.30
CA ILE A 11 29.58 27.97 -35.09
C ILE A 11 30.20 28.27 -33.72
N SER A 12 30.19 29.54 -33.28
CA SER A 12 30.69 29.91 -31.94
C SER A 12 29.88 29.32 -30.83
N VAL A 13 28.53 29.30 -30.93
CA VAL A 13 27.64 28.66 -29.94
C VAL A 13 27.85 27.15 -29.89
N TRP A 14 28.00 26.48 -31.06
CA TRP A 14 28.31 25.06 -31.15
C TRP A 14 29.66 24.70 -30.54
N LEU A 15 30.68 25.47 -30.82
CA LEU A 15 32.05 25.28 -30.24
C LEU A 15 32.05 25.52 -28.73
N SER A 16 31.32 26.52 -28.24
CA SER A 16 31.20 26.76 -26.79
C SER A 16 30.42 25.63 -26.09
N GLY A 17 29.36 25.11 -26.71
CA GLY A 17 28.62 23.95 -26.20
C GLY A 17 29.48 22.68 -26.15
N PHE A 18 30.26 22.43 -27.19
CA PHE A 18 31.19 21.28 -27.23
C PHE A 18 32.32 21.43 -26.20
N LEU A 19 32.83 22.63 -25.99
CA LEU A 19 33.85 22.90 -24.98
C LEU A 19 33.34 22.70 -23.56
N LEU A 20 32.07 23.11 -23.26
CA LEU A 20 31.44 22.90 -21.97
C LEU A 20 31.16 21.40 -21.69
N ILE A 21 30.76 20.66 -22.70
CA ILE A 21 30.58 19.21 -22.61
C ILE A 21 31.91 18.51 -22.39
N ALA A 22 32.94 18.88 -23.14
CA ALA A 22 34.30 18.35 -22.98
C ALA A 22 34.90 18.66 -21.61
N LEU A 23 34.73 19.90 -21.09
CA LEU A 23 35.15 20.28 -19.76
C LEU A 23 34.38 19.53 -18.66
N SER A 24 33.10 19.29 -18.85
CA SER A 24 32.30 18.47 -17.94
C SER A 24 32.77 17.01 -17.91
N PHE A 25 33.09 16.44 -19.06
CA PHE A 25 33.69 15.09 -19.16
C PHE A 25 35.11 15.03 -18.56
N TYR A 26 35.93 16.05 -18.78
CA TYR A 26 37.28 16.14 -18.19
C TYR A 26 37.22 16.35 -16.68
N GLY A 27 36.27 17.12 -16.19
CA GLY A 27 36.03 17.31 -14.74
C GLY A 27 35.63 16.02 -14.05
N THR A 28 34.79 15.18 -14.68
CA THR A 28 34.40 13.87 -14.14
C THR A 28 35.56 12.84 -14.21
N LEU A 29 36.48 12.95 -15.18
CA LEU A 29 37.66 12.10 -15.26
C LEU A 29 38.75 12.49 -14.25
N LEU A 30 38.90 13.79 -13.92
CA LEU A 30 39.87 14.28 -12.93
C LEU A 30 39.39 14.13 -11.50
N LEU A 31 38.07 13.92 -11.26
CA LEU A 31 37.47 13.66 -9.95
C LEU A 31 37.36 12.17 -9.65
N SER A 32 37.93 11.28 -10.47
CA SER A 32 38.10 9.87 -10.11
C SER A 32 39.08 9.81 -8.93
N PRO A 33 38.66 9.33 -7.74
CA PRO A 33 39.60 9.22 -6.62
C PRO A 33 40.73 8.28 -7.02
N SER A 34 41.95 8.77 -6.93
CA SER A 34 43.19 7.99 -7.04
C SER A 34 43.08 6.78 -6.10
N LEU A 35 43.36 5.60 -6.63
CA LEU A 35 43.63 4.38 -5.87
C LEU A 35 44.66 4.65 -4.79
N HIS A 36 44.20 5.01 -3.60
CA HIS A 36 45.00 4.86 -2.40
C HIS A 36 44.89 3.42 -1.93
N ASN A 37 45.97 2.69 -1.96
CA ASN A 37 46.12 1.46 -1.20
C ASN A 37 45.86 1.79 0.27
N PRO A 38 44.83 1.28 0.94
CA PRO A 38 44.71 1.42 2.36
C PRO A 38 45.72 0.46 3.00
N SER A 39 46.72 1.03 3.69
CA SER A 39 47.51 0.32 4.68
C SER A 39 46.53 -0.33 5.71
N PHE A 40 46.59 -1.63 5.86
CA PHE A 40 45.86 -2.37 6.86
C PHE A 40 46.19 -1.85 8.27
N SER A 41 45.35 -1.00 8.82
CA SER A 41 45.24 -0.82 10.25
C SER A 41 44.21 -1.84 10.75
N SER A 42 44.62 -2.65 11.70
CA SER A 42 43.78 -3.61 12.41
C SER A 42 42.80 -2.88 13.31
N ASP A 43 41.77 -2.29 12.72
CA ASP A 43 40.62 -1.82 13.48
C ASP A 43 39.60 -2.96 13.58
N SER A 44 39.17 -3.22 14.79
CA SER A 44 38.14 -4.19 15.14
C SER A 44 36.92 -3.98 14.24
N SER A 45 36.73 -4.86 13.25
CA SER A 45 35.60 -4.81 12.34
C SER A 45 34.32 -5.02 13.13
N VAL A 46 33.62 -3.94 13.40
CA VAL A 46 32.29 -3.98 14.00
C VAL A 46 31.38 -4.70 12.98
N SER A 47 30.80 -5.83 13.38
CA SER A 47 29.87 -6.56 12.54
C SER A 47 28.70 -5.67 12.14
N PRO A 48 28.27 -5.68 10.85
CA PRO A 48 27.22 -4.79 10.38
C PRO A 48 25.89 -5.00 11.13
N ARG A 49 25.16 -3.93 11.35
CA ARG A 49 23.81 -3.97 11.91
C ARG A 49 22.85 -4.43 10.83
N ILE A 50 22.14 -5.51 11.09
CA ILE A 50 21.24 -6.14 10.12
C ILE A 50 19.81 -5.99 10.60
N THR A 51 18.93 -5.42 9.76
CA THR A 51 17.49 -5.39 10.04
C THR A 51 16.74 -6.27 9.05
N ILE A 52 16.01 -7.23 9.58
CA ILE A 52 15.15 -8.14 8.81
C ILE A 52 13.73 -7.60 8.83
N PHE A 53 13.20 -7.34 7.65
CA PHE A 53 11.84 -6.86 7.43
C PHE A 53 10.96 -8.00 6.92
N THR A 54 9.82 -8.17 7.53
CA THR A 54 8.79 -9.13 7.12
C THR A 54 7.41 -8.63 7.51
N ALA A 55 6.36 -9.26 6.98
CA ALA A 55 5.00 -8.92 7.33
C ALA A 55 4.15 -10.17 7.57
N LEU A 56 3.24 -10.09 8.54
CA LEU A 56 2.19 -11.08 8.73
C LEU A 56 0.98 -10.72 7.85
N HIS A 57 0.44 -11.74 7.22
CA HIS A 57 -0.86 -11.66 6.57
C HIS A 57 -1.86 -12.28 7.53
N ASP A 58 -2.79 -11.47 7.99
CA ASP A 58 -3.90 -11.81 8.88
C ASP A 58 -3.53 -12.45 10.24
N SER A 59 -4.31 -12.12 11.26
CA SER A 59 -4.19 -12.59 12.64
C SER A 59 -4.43 -14.09 12.84
N SER A 60 -4.94 -14.79 11.81
CA SER A 60 -5.26 -16.22 11.85
C SER A 60 -4.13 -17.15 11.38
N SER A 61 -3.09 -16.62 10.73
CA SER A 61 -1.95 -17.45 10.35
C SER A 61 -1.10 -17.73 11.59
N SER A 62 -1.07 -18.99 12.05
CA SER A 62 -0.14 -19.44 13.07
C SER A 62 1.28 -19.05 12.66
N PHE A 63 1.81 -18.04 13.34
CA PHE A 63 3.15 -17.55 13.13
C PHE A 63 4.15 -18.65 13.52
N ASP A 64 5.04 -19.01 12.61
CA ASP A 64 6.08 -19.96 12.93
C ASP A 64 7.20 -19.26 13.71
N SER A 65 7.13 -19.34 15.05
CA SER A 65 8.16 -18.80 15.94
C SER A 65 9.57 -19.29 15.62
N GLN A 66 9.70 -20.45 14.94
CA GLN A 66 10.99 -21.02 14.57
C GLN A 66 11.74 -20.14 13.55
N ALA A 67 11.05 -19.43 12.68
CA ALA A 67 11.69 -18.52 11.74
C ALA A 67 12.36 -17.34 12.48
N ILE A 68 11.63 -16.66 13.37
CA ILE A 68 12.20 -15.59 14.21
C ILE A 68 13.38 -16.09 15.06
N HIS A 69 13.22 -17.24 15.71
CA HIS A 69 14.33 -17.82 16.47
C HIS A 69 15.57 -18.06 15.60
N SER A 70 15.37 -18.57 14.37
CA SER A 70 16.48 -18.79 13.45
C SER A 70 17.21 -17.48 13.08
N TRP A 71 16.47 -16.38 12.89
CA TRP A 71 17.03 -15.08 12.53
C TRP A 71 17.76 -14.43 13.71
N LEU A 72 17.15 -14.42 14.89
CA LEU A 72 17.75 -13.87 16.11
C LEU A 72 19.00 -14.63 16.57
N ALA A 73 19.10 -15.93 16.22
CA ALA A 73 20.25 -16.76 16.52
C ALA A 73 21.45 -16.53 15.57
N LEU A 74 21.27 -15.83 14.44
CA LEU A 74 22.34 -15.58 13.48
C LEU A 74 23.42 -14.65 14.04
N SER A 75 23.02 -13.57 14.70
CA SER A 75 23.92 -12.59 15.32
C SER A 75 23.17 -11.73 16.33
N SER A 76 23.91 -11.21 17.32
CA SER A 76 23.38 -10.20 18.27
C SER A 76 23.03 -8.87 17.60
N GLN A 77 23.61 -8.58 16.43
CA GLN A 77 23.37 -7.38 15.64
C GLN A 77 22.10 -7.47 14.77
N VAL A 78 21.41 -8.62 14.74
CA VAL A 78 20.16 -8.78 13.99
C VAL A 78 19.00 -8.22 14.79
N LYS A 79 18.26 -7.31 14.16
CA LYS A 79 16.93 -6.82 14.58
C LYS A 79 15.88 -7.26 13.58
N ILE A 80 14.64 -7.38 14.02
CA ILE A 80 13.50 -7.77 13.18
C ILE A 80 12.44 -6.69 13.28
N VAL A 81 11.94 -6.23 12.15
CA VAL A 81 10.75 -5.39 12.04
C VAL A 81 9.65 -6.24 11.43
N LEU A 82 8.62 -6.48 12.22
CA LEU A 82 7.45 -7.23 11.83
C LEU A 82 6.31 -6.26 11.55
N PHE A 83 5.97 -6.10 10.27
CA PHE A 83 4.82 -5.30 9.88
C PHE A 83 3.51 -6.06 10.15
N THR A 84 2.58 -5.40 10.84
CA THR A 84 1.30 -5.97 11.26
C THR A 84 0.19 -4.93 11.23
N GLN A 85 -1.01 -5.32 10.83
CA GLN A 85 -2.16 -4.42 10.78
C GLN A 85 -2.64 -4.00 12.19
N HIS A 86 -2.44 -4.87 13.19
CA HIS A 86 -2.91 -4.65 14.56
C HIS A 86 -1.77 -4.76 15.57
N ASN A 87 -1.64 -3.80 16.46
CA ASN A 87 -0.61 -3.77 17.52
C ASN A 87 -0.88 -4.77 18.67
N ASN A 88 -1.91 -5.61 18.59
CA ASN A 88 -2.34 -6.49 19.69
C ASN A 88 -1.44 -7.72 19.92
N ASN A 89 -0.28 -7.81 19.26
CA ASN A 89 0.65 -8.93 19.39
C ASN A 89 1.72 -8.70 20.47
N SER A 90 1.36 -8.10 21.62
CA SER A 90 2.27 -7.90 22.75
C SER A 90 2.94 -9.20 23.22
N SER A 91 2.27 -10.34 23.08
CA SER A 91 2.84 -11.65 23.41
C SER A 91 4.09 -12.02 22.58
N LEU A 92 4.23 -11.50 21.37
CA LEU A 92 5.42 -11.72 20.53
C LEU A 92 6.62 -10.92 21.03
N THR A 93 6.42 -9.65 21.39
CA THR A 93 7.47 -8.81 21.93
C THR A 93 7.95 -9.33 23.30
N ASP A 94 7.03 -9.84 24.13
CA ASP A 94 7.36 -10.47 25.41
C ASP A 94 8.21 -11.74 25.21
N THR A 95 7.93 -12.50 24.15
CA THR A 95 8.67 -13.75 23.85
C THR A 95 10.06 -13.49 23.28
N PHE A 96 10.21 -12.51 22.36
CA PHE A 96 11.44 -12.29 21.57
C PHE A 96 12.27 -11.09 22.02
N GLY A 97 11.76 -10.31 22.96
CA GLY A 97 12.45 -9.15 23.55
C GLY A 97 12.63 -7.97 22.60
N SER A 98 13.50 -7.03 22.97
CA SER A 98 13.69 -5.73 22.28
C SER A 98 14.26 -5.81 20.87
N ARG A 99 14.68 -6.99 20.42
CA ARG A 99 15.16 -7.18 19.04
C ARG A 99 14.05 -7.44 18.02
N LEU A 100 12.81 -7.67 18.47
CA LEU A 100 11.62 -7.74 17.62
C LEU A 100 10.80 -6.47 17.81
N LEU A 101 10.62 -5.72 16.73
CA LEU A 101 9.83 -4.50 16.70
C LEU A 101 8.57 -4.76 15.89
N LEU A 102 7.42 -4.30 16.40
CA LEU A 102 6.15 -4.32 15.67
C LEU A 102 5.93 -2.94 15.05
N ASP A 103 5.57 -2.90 13.78
CA ASP A 103 5.28 -1.65 13.07
C ASP A 103 3.96 -1.79 12.29
N SER A 104 3.00 -0.91 12.57
CA SER A 104 1.68 -0.87 11.93
C SER A 104 1.51 0.35 11.03
N THR A 105 2.59 1.07 10.73
CA THR A 105 2.52 2.34 9.99
C THR A 105 2.54 2.18 8.47
N ILE A 106 2.60 0.94 7.97
CA ILE A 106 2.54 0.66 6.53
C ILE A 106 1.09 0.53 6.05
N ASP A 107 0.90 0.65 4.73
CA ASP A 107 -0.40 0.44 4.10
C ASP A 107 -0.73 -1.04 3.90
N PHE A 108 -2.00 -1.38 4.15
CA PHE A 108 -2.57 -2.72 3.95
C PHE A 108 -3.81 -2.65 3.06
N THR A 109 -4.13 -3.75 2.37
CA THR A 109 -5.44 -3.93 1.74
C THR A 109 -6.51 -4.09 2.82
N PHE A 110 -7.79 -3.98 2.44
CA PHE A 110 -8.91 -4.24 3.35
C PHE A 110 -8.95 -5.69 3.90
N LEU A 111 -8.22 -6.61 3.28
CA LEU A 111 -8.04 -8.00 3.75
C LEU A 111 -6.72 -8.22 4.52
N GLY A 112 -5.98 -7.16 4.83
CA GLY A 112 -4.77 -7.26 5.63
C GLY A 112 -3.50 -7.65 4.86
N THR A 113 -3.52 -7.68 3.52
CA THR A 113 -2.30 -7.91 2.73
C THR A 113 -1.47 -6.63 2.66
N PRO A 114 -0.19 -6.63 3.06
CA PRO A 114 0.64 -5.44 3.07
C PRO A 114 1.09 -5.04 1.66
N PHE A 115 1.27 -3.74 1.46
CA PHE A 115 1.85 -3.18 0.23
C PHE A 115 3.37 -3.14 0.31
N LEU A 116 4.02 -3.71 -0.70
CA LEU A 116 5.48 -3.79 -0.75
C LEU A 116 6.15 -2.41 -0.83
N HIS A 117 5.61 -1.46 -1.59
CA HIS A 117 6.16 -0.11 -1.70
C HIS A 117 6.15 0.61 -0.34
N SER A 118 5.08 0.45 0.44
CA SER A 118 4.98 1.00 1.79
C SER A 118 5.96 0.33 2.76
N MET A 119 6.15 -1.00 2.65
CA MET A 119 7.18 -1.71 3.42
C MET A 119 8.58 -1.19 3.10
N LEU A 120 8.94 -1.04 1.81
CA LEU A 120 10.28 -0.59 1.40
C LEU A 120 10.54 0.88 1.79
N ALA A 121 9.56 1.76 1.61
CA ALA A 121 9.69 3.14 2.08
C ALA A 121 9.93 3.20 3.60
N ARG A 122 9.30 2.29 4.36
CA ARG A 122 9.48 2.25 5.81
C ARG A 122 10.84 1.70 6.24
N THR A 123 11.55 0.92 5.39
CA THR A 123 12.90 0.41 5.73
C THR A 123 13.91 1.54 5.98
N GLU A 124 13.76 2.68 5.33
CA GLU A 124 14.64 3.85 5.49
C GLU A 124 14.54 4.49 6.89
N ALA A 125 13.42 4.30 7.59
CA ALA A 125 13.23 4.81 8.94
C ALA A 125 14.02 4.03 10.01
N TYR A 126 14.59 2.88 9.66
CA TYR A 126 15.35 2.03 10.57
C TYR A 126 16.84 2.11 10.29
N ALA A 127 17.60 2.55 11.28
CA ALA A 127 19.06 2.63 11.18
C ALA A 127 19.67 1.22 11.13
N SER A 128 20.03 0.76 9.92
CA SER A 128 20.72 -0.50 9.66
C SER A 128 21.74 -0.35 8.56
N ASP A 129 22.82 -1.13 8.61
CA ASP A 129 23.83 -1.15 7.57
C ASP A 129 23.39 -2.07 6.42
N ILE A 130 22.67 -3.15 6.76
CA ILE A 130 22.09 -4.11 5.81
C ILE A 130 20.60 -4.30 6.11
N ALA A 131 19.78 -4.11 5.09
CA ALA A 131 18.35 -4.42 5.10
C ALA A 131 18.08 -5.76 4.42
N VAL A 132 17.16 -6.54 4.99
CA VAL A 132 16.77 -7.85 4.49
C VAL A 132 15.25 -7.94 4.40
N LEU A 133 14.71 -8.29 3.23
CA LEU A 133 13.30 -8.60 3.06
C LEU A 133 13.12 -10.10 2.87
N ILE A 134 12.31 -10.72 3.73
CA ILE A 134 12.14 -12.17 3.78
C ILE A 134 10.72 -12.57 4.16
N ASP A 135 10.29 -13.70 3.64
CA ASP A 135 9.01 -14.34 4.02
C ASP A 135 9.03 -14.79 5.50
N PRO A 136 7.96 -14.55 6.29
CA PRO A 136 7.91 -14.86 7.73
C PRO A 136 8.03 -16.35 8.08
N HIS A 137 7.92 -17.25 7.08
CA HIS A 137 8.07 -18.69 7.28
C HIS A 137 9.42 -19.23 6.78
N THR A 138 10.38 -18.37 6.50
CA THR A 138 11.69 -18.77 5.98
C THR A 138 12.73 -18.85 7.08
N LEU A 139 13.27 -20.04 7.30
CA LEU A 139 14.40 -20.26 8.17
C LEU A 139 15.71 -19.84 7.49
N LEU A 140 16.58 -19.19 8.23
CA LEU A 140 17.93 -18.83 7.81
C LEU A 140 18.97 -19.62 8.61
N LEU A 141 20.07 -19.99 7.96
CA LEU A 141 21.20 -20.67 8.57
C LEU A 141 22.44 -19.74 8.60
N PRO A 142 23.48 -20.06 9.43
CA PRO A 142 24.63 -19.17 9.64
C PRO A 142 25.43 -18.79 8.39
N ASP A 143 25.34 -19.57 7.28
CA ASP A 143 25.95 -19.20 6.01
C ASP A 143 25.36 -17.93 5.39
N PHE A 144 24.14 -17.54 5.78
CA PHE A 144 23.53 -16.29 5.37
C PHE A 144 24.36 -15.07 5.87
N ILE A 145 24.67 -15.03 7.17
CA ILE A 145 25.51 -13.95 7.74
C ILE A 145 26.90 -13.93 7.09
N SER A 146 27.48 -15.11 6.84
CA SER A 146 28.79 -15.17 6.18
C SER A 146 28.75 -14.60 4.74
N ALA A 147 27.64 -14.79 4.01
CA ALA A 147 27.45 -14.22 2.68
C ALA A 147 27.22 -12.71 2.73
N LEU A 148 26.47 -12.20 3.73
CA LEU A 148 26.27 -10.77 3.93
C LEU A 148 27.58 -10.07 4.28
N ASN A 149 28.37 -10.59 5.22
CA ASN A 149 29.66 -10.02 5.60
C ASN A 149 30.61 -9.99 4.41
N TYR A 150 30.62 -11.04 3.55
CA TYR A 150 31.39 -11.02 2.32
C TYR A 150 30.94 -9.89 1.38
N ALA A 151 29.63 -9.74 1.18
CA ALA A 151 29.12 -8.68 0.30
C ALA A 151 29.42 -7.29 0.82
N ASP A 152 29.32 -7.09 2.13
CA ASP A 152 29.56 -5.80 2.79
C ASP A 152 31.04 -5.38 2.77
N HIS A 153 31.96 -6.35 2.95
CA HIS A 153 33.40 -6.05 3.04
C HIS A 153 34.14 -6.09 1.68
N GLU A 154 33.68 -6.92 0.73
CA GLU A 154 34.41 -7.17 -0.50
C GLU A 154 33.81 -6.46 -1.73
N LEU A 155 32.60 -5.88 -1.62
CA LEU A 155 31.98 -5.17 -2.73
C LEU A 155 32.05 -3.65 -2.49
N ASP A 156 32.93 -2.97 -3.22
CA ASP A 156 33.12 -1.51 -3.15
C ASP A 156 31.99 -0.71 -3.83
N ARG A 157 30.76 -1.20 -3.79
CA ARG A 157 29.59 -0.59 -4.44
C ARG A 157 28.29 -1.06 -3.81
N ASP A 158 27.23 -0.33 -4.09
CA ASP A 158 25.89 -0.75 -3.69
C ASP A 158 25.53 -2.08 -4.30
N TRP A 159 25.00 -2.96 -3.49
CA TRP A 159 24.68 -4.33 -3.89
C TRP A 159 23.25 -4.73 -3.52
N LEU A 160 22.74 -5.72 -4.26
CA LEU A 160 21.51 -6.45 -3.99
C LEU A 160 21.78 -7.94 -4.13
N LEU A 161 21.76 -8.63 -3.01
CA LEU A 161 21.82 -10.09 -2.94
C LEU A 161 20.42 -10.66 -3.07
N VAL A 162 20.25 -11.64 -3.96
CA VAL A 162 19.02 -12.42 -4.09
C VAL A 162 19.30 -13.90 -3.87
N SER A 163 18.36 -14.58 -3.20
CA SER A 163 18.46 -16.02 -2.95
C SER A 163 17.07 -16.65 -2.89
N SER A 164 16.95 -17.89 -3.36
CA SER A 164 15.74 -18.70 -3.25
C SER A 164 15.85 -19.71 -2.12
N SER A 165 14.81 -19.81 -1.28
CA SER A 165 14.70 -20.84 -0.25
C SER A 165 14.18 -22.17 -0.82
N VAL A 166 14.46 -23.28 -0.12
CA VAL A 166 13.90 -24.60 -0.41
C VAL A 166 12.60 -24.78 0.36
N ASN A 167 11.53 -25.12 -0.32
CA ASN A 167 10.26 -25.41 0.34
C ASN A 167 10.30 -26.81 0.99
N ILE A 168 10.07 -26.89 2.29
CA ILE A 168 9.98 -28.15 3.04
C ILE A 168 8.67 -28.14 3.82
N PRO A 169 7.63 -28.86 3.35
CA PRO A 169 6.30 -28.84 3.96
C PRO A 169 6.29 -29.21 5.45
N ARG A 170 7.12 -30.18 5.83
CA ARG A 170 7.32 -30.60 7.22
C ARG A 170 8.79 -30.54 7.56
N PHE A 171 9.19 -29.50 8.26
CA PHE A 171 10.57 -29.37 8.73
C PHE A 171 10.77 -30.30 9.91
N PRO A 172 11.73 -31.25 9.86
CA PRO A 172 11.85 -32.34 10.84
C PRO A 172 12.58 -31.94 12.12
N PHE A 173 12.87 -30.67 12.31
CA PHE A 173 13.62 -30.16 13.45
C PHE A 173 12.85 -29.03 14.11
N HIS A 174 13.09 -28.84 15.40
CA HIS A 174 12.57 -27.72 16.16
C HIS A 174 13.72 -27.01 16.89
N TRP A 175 13.48 -25.76 17.24
CA TRP A 175 14.40 -24.98 18.06
C TRP A 175 14.28 -25.41 19.52
N ASP A 176 15.38 -25.57 20.21
CA ASP A 176 15.32 -25.97 21.63
C ASP A 176 14.81 -24.82 22.51
N GLN A 177 14.35 -25.15 23.70
CA GLN A 177 13.79 -24.16 24.65
C GLN A 177 14.79 -23.08 25.08
N THR A 178 16.10 -23.34 24.93
CA THR A 178 17.15 -22.35 25.22
C THR A 178 17.42 -21.40 24.06
N GLY A 179 16.79 -21.60 22.89
CA GLY A 179 17.01 -20.80 21.69
C GLY A 179 18.42 -20.88 21.10
N ARG A 180 19.15 -21.98 21.36
CA ARG A 180 20.57 -22.12 20.97
C ARG A 180 20.84 -23.17 19.93
N PHE A 181 19.99 -24.24 19.85
CA PHE A 181 20.28 -25.40 19.01
C PHE A 181 19.04 -25.96 18.32
N TRP A 182 19.25 -26.46 17.11
CA TRP A 182 18.28 -27.29 16.42
C TRP A 182 18.28 -28.71 16.99
N ARG A 183 17.11 -29.26 17.26
CA ARG A 183 16.92 -30.64 17.73
C ARG A 183 15.95 -31.40 16.82
N GLN A 184 16.18 -32.72 16.71
CA GLN A 184 15.19 -33.65 16.20
C GLN A 184 14.08 -33.85 17.23
N TYR A 185 12.94 -34.34 16.82
CA TYR A 185 11.83 -34.67 17.74
C TYR A 185 12.20 -35.73 18.82
N ASN A 186 13.24 -36.55 18.56
CA ASN A 186 13.81 -37.46 19.54
C ASN A 186 14.79 -36.79 20.53
N GLY A 187 14.92 -35.48 20.53
CA GLY A 187 15.76 -34.69 21.39
C GLY A 187 17.24 -34.58 20.97
N LYS A 188 17.67 -35.28 19.92
CA LYS A 188 19.07 -35.24 19.46
C LYS A 188 19.39 -33.88 18.84
N ARG A 189 20.51 -33.27 19.26
CA ARG A 189 21.04 -32.04 18.67
C ARG A 189 21.48 -32.26 17.24
N VAL A 190 21.13 -31.31 16.33
CA VAL A 190 21.47 -31.34 14.91
C VAL A 190 22.62 -30.40 14.62
N ARG A 191 23.62 -30.87 13.91
CA ARG A 191 24.78 -30.06 13.49
C ARG A 191 24.42 -29.31 12.20
N PHE A 192 25.01 -28.14 12.01
CA PHE A 192 24.79 -27.31 10.82
C PHE A 192 25.02 -28.06 9.50
N GLY A 193 26.09 -28.85 9.40
CA GLY A 193 26.35 -29.65 8.20
C GLY A 193 25.31 -30.72 7.89
N GLU A 194 24.62 -31.26 8.90
CA GLU A 194 23.50 -32.21 8.71
C GLU A 194 22.27 -31.46 8.13
N LEU A 195 21.99 -30.25 8.62
CA LEU A 195 20.93 -29.38 8.06
C LEU A 195 21.22 -29.03 6.61
N GLN A 196 22.44 -28.58 6.28
CA GLN A 196 22.83 -28.25 4.91
C GLN A 196 22.70 -29.45 3.98
N LYS A 197 23.16 -30.65 4.40
CA LYS A 197 23.04 -31.88 3.62
C LYS A 197 21.58 -32.23 3.35
N MET A 198 20.71 -32.12 4.35
CA MET A 198 19.28 -32.38 4.19
C MET A 198 18.64 -31.40 3.20
N ILE A 199 18.94 -30.10 3.31
CA ILE A 199 18.42 -29.06 2.42
C ILE A 199 18.86 -29.35 0.97
N SER A 200 20.14 -29.68 0.79
CA SER A 200 20.69 -30.01 -0.54
C SER A 200 20.02 -31.24 -1.16
N LEU A 201 19.80 -32.30 -0.38
CA LEU A 201 19.12 -33.51 -0.86
C LEU A 201 17.66 -33.22 -1.23
N ARG A 202 16.94 -32.46 -0.44
CA ARG A 202 15.53 -32.13 -0.73
C ARG A 202 15.38 -31.16 -1.91
N SER A 203 16.35 -30.28 -2.14
CA SER A 203 16.34 -29.40 -3.32
C SER A 203 16.44 -30.18 -4.65
N LEU A 204 17.02 -31.39 -4.63
CA LEU A 204 17.12 -32.26 -5.79
C LEU A 204 15.80 -32.91 -6.21
N HIS A 205 14.90 -33.10 -5.24
CA HIS A 205 13.60 -33.78 -5.46
C HIS A 205 12.43 -32.79 -5.62
N SER A 206 12.68 -31.51 -5.42
CA SER A 206 11.66 -30.47 -5.60
C SER A 206 11.54 -30.08 -7.06
N ASN A 207 10.69 -30.79 -7.81
CA ASN A 207 10.29 -30.44 -9.17
C ASN A 207 9.32 -29.25 -9.24
N SER A 208 9.05 -28.56 -8.13
CA SER A 208 8.10 -27.46 -8.11
C SER A 208 8.65 -26.29 -8.94
N SER A 209 8.05 -26.12 -10.13
CA SER A 209 8.19 -24.95 -11.01
C SER A 209 7.56 -23.68 -10.43
N GLU A 210 7.39 -23.61 -9.14
CA GLU A 210 6.52 -22.64 -8.48
C GLU A 210 7.32 -21.60 -7.72
N GLY A 211 6.81 -20.36 -7.78
CA GLY A 211 7.38 -19.16 -7.22
C GLY A 211 8.10 -19.41 -5.90
N SER A 212 9.39 -19.18 -5.89
CA SER A 212 10.21 -19.44 -4.72
C SER A 212 10.08 -18.26 -3.76
N ASN A 213 9.96 -18.57 -2.48
CA ASN A 213 10.15 -17.56 -1.45
C ASN A 213 11.55 -16.99 -1.61
N MET A 214 11.62 -15.77 -2.13
CA MET A 214 12.87 -15.08 -2.39
C MET A 214 13.31 -14.30 -1.16
N ILE A 215 14.59 -14.37 -0.88
CA ILE A 215 15.27 -13.53 0.10
C ILE A 215 15.95 -12.42 -0.68
N MET A 216 15.76 -11.18 -0.27
CA MET A 216 16.48 -10.02 -0.77
C MET A 216 17.24 -9.38 0.38
N ALA A 217 18.51 -9.07 0.16
CA ALA A 217 19.33 -8.32 1.11
C ALA A 217 20.16 -7.27 0.36
N TRP A 218 20.27 -6.08 0.92
CA TRP A 218 21.00 -4.97 0.31
C TRP A 218 21.68 -4.11 1.37
N ASN A 219 22.80 -3.48 1.00
CA ASN A 219 23.39 -2.44 1.84
C ASN A 219 22.45 -1.24 1.89
N ASN A 220 22.07 -0.84 3.10
CA ASN A 220 21.10 0.22 3.35
C ASN A 220 21.81 1.58 3.44
N VAL A 221 22.37 2.01 2.31
CA VAL A 221 22.99 3.31 2.11
C VAL A 221 21.99 4.29 1.49
N ASP A 222 22.40 5.53 1.26
CA ASP A 222 21.54 6.60 0.71
C ASP A 222 20.98 6.33 -0.71
N SER A 223 21.43 5.27 -1.36
CA SER A 223 20.88 4.82 -2.66
C SER A 223 19.61 4.00 -2.49
N PRO A 224 18.50 4.38 -3.14
CA PRO A 224 17.27 3.60 -3.11
C PRO A 224 17.46 2.22 -3.75
N LEU A 225 16.64 1.25 -3.32
CA LEU A 225 16.67 -0.11 -3.90
C LEU A 225 16.27 -0.12 -5.38
N HIS A 226 15.47 0.84 -5.81
CA HIS A 226 14.95 0.96 -7.18
C HIS A 226 15.02 2.40 -7.68
N CYS A 227 14.93 2.60 -9.00
CA CYS A 227 14.88 3.91 -9.63
C CYS A 227 13.43 4.24 -10.01
N GLY A 228 12.89 5.29 -9.48
CA GLY A 228 11.52 5.70 -9.80
C GLY A 228 10.47 5.15 -8.82
N VAL A 229 9.21 5.19 -9.24
CA VAL A 229 8.08 4.85 -8.38
C VAL A 229 7.82 3.35 -8.39
N LEU A 230 7.83 2.74 -7.23
CA LEU A 230 7.43 1.34 -7.06
C LEU A 230 5.91 1.22 -7.20
N PRO A 231 5.40 0.37 -8.10
CA PRO A 231 3.97 0.11 -8.18
C PRO A 231 3.43 -0.46 -6.86
N PRO A 232 2.12 -0.28 -6.55
CA PRO A 232 1.53 -0.77 -5.33
C PRO A 232 1.34 -2.30 -5.34
N PHE A 233 2.45 -3.03 -5.46
CA PHE A 233 2.46 -4.49 -5.37
C PHE A 233 2.05 -4.96 -3.99
N LEU A 234 1.23 -5.99 -3.97
CA LEU A 234 0.91 -6.72 -2.76
C LEU A 234 2.03 -7.69 -2.43
N TYR A 235 2.54 -7.60 -1.20
CA TYR A 235 3.63 -8.44 -0.75
C TYR A 235 3.21 -9.93 -0.73
N ARG A 236 4.07 -10.82 -1.22
CA ARG A 236 3.82 -12.27 -1.32
C ARG A 236 2.63 -12.67 -2.21
N ARG A 237 2.31 -11.86 -3.23
CA ARG A 237 1.27 -12.18 -4.23
C ARG A 237 1.80 -12.32 -5.65
N GLY A 238 3.05 -12.78 -5.80
CA GLY A 238 3.71 -13.01 -7.09
C GLY A 238 4.16 -11.74 -7.79
N THR A 239 4.87 -11.88 -8.90
CA THR A 239 5.33 -10.83 -9.82
C THR A 239 6.34 -9.82 -9.23
N HIS A 240 6.12 -9.33 -8.02
CA HIS A 240 6.90 -8.25 -7.41
C HIS A 240 8.40 -8.57 -7.25
N ASN A 241 8.75 -9.80 -6.90
CA ASN A 241 10.15 -10.20 -6.75
C ASN A 241 10.94 -10.07 -8.05
N GLN A 242 10.37 -10.58 -9.14
CA GLN A 242 10.97 -10.45 -10.45
C GLN A 242 11.03 -9.01 -10.91
N TRP A 243 9.98 -8.24 -10.64
CA TRP A 243 9.93 -6.82 -10.99
C TRP A 243 11.06 -6.04 -10.31
N ILE A 244 11.27 -6.23 -8.98
CA ILE A 244 12.36 -5.55 -8.25
C ILE A 244 13.73 -5.91 -8.80
N VAL A 245 13.98 -7.19 -9.08
CA VAL A 245 15.26 -7.63 -9.64
C VAL A 245 15.49 -6.98 -11.02
N ASN A 246 14.46 -6.97 -11.88
CA ASN A 246 14.55 -6.34 -13.20
C ASN A 246 14.77 -4.83 -13.10
N GLU A 247 14.11 -4.18 -12.18
CA GLU A 247 14.24 -2.74 -11.94
C GLU A 247 15.64 -2.40 -11.42
N ALA A 248 16.15 -3.11 -10.43
CA ALA A 248 17.50 -2.91 -9.91
C ALA A 248 18.57 -3.10 -10.99
N LEU A 249 18.40 -4.09 -11.87
CA LEU A 249 19.29 -4.32 -13.01
C LEU A 249 19.20 -3.22 -14.07
N SER A 250 18.00 -2.71 -14.32
CA SER A 250 17.76 -1.63 -15.29
C SER A 250 18.32 -0.30 -14.80
N CYS A 251 18.19 -0.05 -13.52
CA CYS A 251 18.76 1.11 -12.82
C CYS A 251 20.27 1.21 -12.88
N LYS A 252 20.96 0.07 -12.85
CA LYS A 252 22.43 -0.03 -12.79
C LYS A 252 23.08 0.66 -11.58
N ARG A 253 22.28 1.04 -10.56
CA ARG A 253 22.82 1.64 -9.33
C ARG A 253 23.39 0.60 -8.39
N ARG A 254 22.81 -0.63 -8.41
CA ARG A 254 23.21 -1.74 -7.54
C ARG A 254 23.75 -2.92 -8.34
N PHE A 255 24.74 -3.56 -7.76
CA PHE A 255 25.25 -4.82 -8.28
C PHE A 255 24.36 -5.96 -7.79
N VAL A 256 23.57 -6.54 -8.69
CA VAL A 256 22.65 -7.62 -8.37
C VAL A 256 23.33 -8.97 -8.59
N PHE A 257 23.30 -9.85 -7.59
CA PHE A 257 23.91 -11.19 -7.69
C PHE A 257 23.08 -12.27 -6.97
N ASP A 258 23.20 -13.50 -7.48
CA ASP A 258 22.50 -14.68 -6.99
C ASP A 258 23.34 -15.46 -6.00
N ALA A 259 22.89 -15.56 -4.76
CA ALA A 259 23.52 -16.34 -3.69
C ALA A 259 22.78 -17.65 -3.37
N THR A 260 21.84 -18.09 -4.21
CA THR A 260 21.00 -19.28 -3.99
C THR A 260 21.81 -20.56 -3.74
N SER A 261 22.96 -20.71 -4.43
CA SER A 261 23.83 -21.88 -4.24
C SER A 261 24.68 -21.84 -2.96
N THR A 262 24.78 -20.67 -2.32
CA THR A 262 25.66 -20.42 -1.16
C THR A 262 24.89 -20.35 0.14
N ILE A 263 23.70 -19.78 0.12
CA ILE A 263 22.86 -19.58 1.31
C ILE A 263 21.94 -20.78 1.49
N SER A 264 21.99 -21.39 2.67
CA SER A 264 21.06 -22.44 3.08
C SER A 264 19.85 -21.83 3.78
N SER A 265 18.70 -21.88 3.11
CA SER A 265 17.44 -21.37 3.62
C SER A 265 16.29 -22.32 3.32
N VAL A 266 15.31 -22.37 4.22
CA VAL A 266 14.16 -23.28 4.16
C VAL A 266 12.89 -22.49 4.39
N SER A 267 11.95 -22.60 3.48
CA SER A 267 10.57 -22.15 3.70
C SER A 267 9.74 -23.30 4.27
N ILE A 268 9.13 -23.08 5.43
CA ILE A 268 8.27 -24.05 6.10
C ILE A 268 6.82 -23.78 5.71
N GLY A 269 6.10 -24.84 5.38
CA GLY A 269 4.66 -24.76 5.11
C GLY A 269 4.21 -25.71 4.02
N ASN A 270 2.94 -26.05 4.01
CA ASN A 270 2.36 -26.92 2.99
C ASN A 270 2.55 -26.30 1.60
N ALA A 271 2.84 -27.15 0.63
CA ALA A 271 2.93 -26.79 -0.80
C ALA A 271 1.64 -26.11 -1.33
N GLU A 272 0.54 -26.19 -0.56
CA GLU A 272 -0.74 -25.53 -0.84
C GLU A 272 -0.74 -24.01 -0.63
N ARG A 273 0.32 -23.44 -0.04
CA ARG A 273 0.51 -21.96 0.00
C ARG A 273 1.12 -21.41 -1.30
N LYS A 274 0.81 -22.06 -2.42
CA LYS A 274 0.97 -21.47 -3.74
C LYS A 274 0.15 -20.19 -3.79
N TYR A 275 0.70 -19.18 -4.43
CA TYR A 275 -0.15 -18.06 -4.86
C TYR A 275 -1.31 -18.67 -5.68
N ASP A 276 -2.52 -18.49 -5.21
CA ASP A 276 -3.67 -18.80 -6.06
C ASP A 276 -3.61 -17.82 -7.24
N THR A 277 -3.15 -18.32 -8.38
CA THR A 277 -3.01 -17.54 -9.62
C THR A 277 -4.36 -17.01 -10.13
N ARG A 278 -5.47 -17.48 -9.54
CA ARG A 278 -6.84 -17.01 -9.80
C ARG A 278 -7.28 -15.95 -8.79
N SER A 279 -6.50 -15.72 -7.72
CA SER A 279 -6.83 -14.67 -6.75
C SER A 279 -6.74 -13.29 -7.39
N TRP A 280 -7.62 -12.38 -6.97
CA TRP A 280 -7.59 -10.99 -7.43
C TRP A 280 -6.27 -10.29 -7.10
N GLU A 281 -5.62 -10.66 -5.99
CA GLU A 281 -4.35 -10.12 -5.54
C GLU A 281 -3.20 -10.50 -6.48
N TYR A 282 -3.14 -11.77 -6.89
CA TYR A 282 -2.15 -12.22 -7.89
C TYR A 282 -2.40 -11.60 -9.26
N ILE A 283 -3.67 -11.58 -9.69
CA ILE A 283 -4.07 -10.94 -10.95
C ILE A 283 -3.72 -9.45 -10.92
N GLY A 284 -4.00 -8.76 -9.81
CA GLY A 284 -3.63 -7.35 -9.62
C GLY A 284 -2.14 -7.10 -9.73
N ASN A 285 -1.30 -7.88 -9.05
CA ASN A 285 0.16 -7.80 -9.19
C ASN A 285 0.61 -8.06 -10.63
N SER A 286 -0.02 -9.01 -11.33
CA SER A 286 0.31 -9.32 -12.73
C SER A 286 -0.04 -8.15 -13.67
N HIS A 287 -1.19 -7.49 -13.45
CA HIS A 287 -1.56 -6.27 -14.17
C HIS A 287 -0.55 -5.14 -13.92
N LEU A 288 -0.16 -4.91 -12.66
CA LEU A 288 0.85 -3.91 -12.31
C LEU A 288 2.21 -4.21 -12.96
N GLY A 289 2.65 -5.46 -12.91
CA GLY A 289 3.91 -5.89 -13.53
C GLY A 289 3.92 -5.70 -15.05
N LYS A 290 2.79 -5.95 -15.72
CA LYS A 290 2.64 -5.72 -17.16
C LYS A 290 2.58 -4.22 -17.50
N LEU A 291 1.96 -3.42 -16.66
CA LEU A 291 1.79 -1.98 -16.90
C LEU A 291 3.08 -1.19 -16.66
N TYR A 292 3.85 -1.55 -15.63
CA TYR A 292 4.99 -0.76 -15.14
C TYR A 292 6.35 -1.40 -15.39
N GLY A 293 6.47 -2.51 -16.09
CA GLY A 293 7.77 -3.11 -16.34
C GLY A 293 7.81 -4.17 -17.41
N SER A 294 9.00 -4.39 -17.93
CA SER A 294 9.27 -5.53 -18.80
C SER A 294 9.65 -6.74 -17.96
N LEU A 295 8.70 -7.63 -17.74
CA LEU A 295 8.93 -8.90 -17.05
C LEU A 295 9.66 -9.95 -17.94
N SER A 296 9.97 -9.60 -19.20
CA SER A 296 10.37 -10.55 -20.23
C SER A 296 11.88 -10.84 -20.31
N LYS A 297 12.71 -10.14 -19.54
CA LYS A 297 14.17 -10.33 -19.63
C LYS A 297 14.64 -11.40 -18.64
N SER A 298 15.14 -12.51 -19.16
CA SER A 298 15.93 -13.46 -18.38
C SER A 298 17.36 -12.93 -18.29
N TYR A 299 17.80 -12.57 -17.08
CA TYR A 299 19.18 -12.16 -16.85
C TYR A 299 19.98 -13.31 -16.24
N ALA A 300 21.18 -13.55 -16.78
CA ALA A 300 22.16 -14.39 -16.12
C ALA A 300 22.85 -13.56 -15.03
N LEU A 301 22.36 -13.64 -13.80
CA LEU A 301 22.97 -12.95 -12.67
C LEU A 301 24.35 -13.54 -12.35
N PRO A 302 25.33 -12.71 -11.94
CA PRO A 302 26.53 -13.17 -11.27
C PRO A 302 26.17 -14.09 -10.11
N LYS A 303 26.91 -15.18 -9.93
CA LYS A 303 26.66 -16.16 -8.87
C LYS A 303 27.70 -16.07 -7.77
N LEU A 304 27.26 -15.95 -6.53
CA LEU A 304 28.12 -16.12 -5.38
C LEU A 304 28.29 -17.61 -5.08
N LEU A 305 29.52 -18.10 -5.07
CA LEU A 305 29.87 -19.47 -4.76
C LEU A 305 30.85 -19.53 -3.59
N LYS A 306 30.76 -20.60 -2.79
CA LYS A 306 31.70 -20.88 -1.72
C LYS A 306 32.62 -22.04 -2.13
N CYS A 307 33.90 -21.74 -2.34
CA CYS A 307 34.92 -22.68 -2.77
C CYS A 307 36.04 -22.76 -1.73
N ASN A 308 36.31 -23.94 -1.17
CA ASN A 308 37.39 -24.13 -0.19
C ASN A 308 37.43 -23.05 0.91
N LYS A 309 36.27 -22.77 1.51
CA LYS A 309 36.04 -21.74 2.54
C LYS A 309 36.16 -20.28 2.06
N ARG A 310 36.47 -20.02 0.80
CA ARG A 310 36.48 -18.67 0.21
C ARG A 310 35.23 -18.42 -0.63
N TYR A 311 34.78 -17.19 -0.68
CA TYR A 311 33.71 -16.76 -1.56
C TYR A 311 34.28 -16.28 -2.89
N ILE A 312 33.64 -16.59 -3.98
CA ILE A 312 33.96 -16.11 -5.32
C ILE A 312 32.68 -15.69 -6.05
N LEU A 313 32.75 -14.58 -6.77
CA LEU A 313 31.72 -14.19 -7.73
C LEU A 313 32.10 -14.69 -9.11
N VAL A 314 31.12 -15.35 -9.78
CA VAL A 314 31.26 -15.87 -11.12
C VAL A 314 30.27 -15.17 -12.03
N THR A 315 30.75 -14.50 -13.06
CA THR A 315 29.93 -13.76 -14.03
C THR A 315 29.80 -14.55 -15.34
N ALA A 316 28.76 -14.24 -16.13
CA ALA A 316 28.59 -14.85 -17.45
C ALA A 316 29.72 -14.46 -18.41
N SER A 317 30.39 -13.32 -18.21
CA SER A 317 31.54 -12.86 -18.98
C SER A 317 32.80 -13.70 -18.80
N ASP A 318 32.88 -14.50 -17.71
CA ASP A 318 34.04 -15.39 -17.48
C ASP A 318 34.09 -16.60 -18.45
N GLY A 319 33.05 -16.80 -19.26
CA GLY A 319 33.02 -17.79 -20.35
C GLY A 319 33.36 -19.22 -19.93
N PHE A 320 34.34 -19.84 -20.63
CA PHE A 320 34.80 -21.20 -20.32
C PHE A 320 35.42 -21.31 -18.93
N ARG A 321 36.15 -20.29 -18.46
CA ARG A 321 36.72 -20.23 -17.10
C ARG A 321 35.65 -20.20 -16.01
N ALA A 322 34.46 -19.63 -16.27
CA ALA A 322 33.34 -19.69 -15.34
C ALA A 322 32.85 -21.13 -15.13
N ARG A 323 32.75 -21.91 -16.21
CA ARG A 323 32.33 -23.33 -16.11
C ARG A 323 33.33 -24.16 -15.33
N GLU A 324 34.61 -23.93 -15.52
CA GLU A 324 35.69 -24.61 -14.80
C GLU A 324 35.70 -24.25 -13.31
N LYS A 325 35.59 -22.97 -12.96
CA LYS A 325 35.43 -22.50 -11.59
C LYS A 325 34.18 -23.05 -10.93
N ILE A 326 33.05 -23.06 -11.64
CA ILE A 326 31.78 -23.59 -11.14
C ILE A 326 31.92 -25.12 -10.93
N SER A 327 32.49 -25.85 -11.85
CA SER A 327 32.67 -27.31 -11.73
C SER A 327 33.61 -27.67 -10.58
N ALA A 328 34.68 -26.91 -10.36
CA ALA A 328 35.60 -27.09 -9.25
C ALA A 328 34.98 -26.79 -7.88
N CYS A 329 34.05 -25.84 -7.82
CA CYS A 329 33.40 -25.43 -6.57
C CYS A 329 32.15 -26.28 -6.25
N ILE A 330 31.44 -26.78 -7.25
CA ILE A 330 30.15 -27.48 -7.14
C ILE A 330 30.30 -29.01 -7.29
N SER A 331 31.49 -29.53 -7.12
CA SER A 331 31.88 -30.92 -7.50
C SER A 331 31.01 -32.06 -6.95
N ARG A 332 29.96 -31.82 -6.16
CA ARG A 332 29.04 -32.88 -5.66
C ARG A 332 27.62 -32.46 -5.30
N SER A 333 27.20 -31.20 -5.43
CA SER A 333 25.78 -30.84 -5.30
C SER A 333 25.28 -30.18 -6.57
N LYS A 334 24.13 -30.63 -7.09
CA LYS A 334 23.49 -29.95 -8.23
C LYS A 334 23.29 -28.49 -7.87
N SER A 335 23.78 -27.56 -8.71
CA SER A 335 23.64 -26.13 -8.55
C SER A 335 22.18 -25.78 -8.34
N ARG A 336 21.86 -25.19 -7.20
CA ARG A 336 20.55 -24.59 -6.98
C ARG A 336 20.40 -23.39 -7.93
N ILE A 337 19.22 -23.25 -8.49
CA ILE A 337 18.91 -22.17 -9.45
C ILE A 337 17.98 -21.20 -8.78
N LEU A 338 18.27 -19.91 -8.90
CA LEU A 338 17.34 -18.85 -8.53
C LEU A 338 16.07 -19.01 -9.38
N LYS A 339 14.94 -19.19 -8.70
CA LYS A 339 13.63 -19.27 -9.33
C LYS A 339 12.95 -17.92 -9.18
N LEU A 340 12.72 -17.27 -10.29
CA LEU A 340 11.85 -16.09 -10.37
C LEU A 340 10.46 -16.55 -10.81
N ASP A 341 9.42 -15.82 -10.42
CA ASP A 341 8.06 -16.14 -10.81
C ASP A 341 7.95 -16.19 -12.35
N PRO A 342 7.34 -17.25 -12.92
CA PRO A 342 7.22 -17.35 -14.37
C PRO A 342 6.32 -16.22 -14.88
N VAL A 343 6.85 -15.42 -15.78
CA VAL A 343 6.05 -14.43 -16.51
C VAL A 343 5.33 -15.13 -17.64
N GLN A 344 4.03 -15.12 -17.62
CA GLN A 344 3.20 -15.53 -18.74
C GLN A 344 3.34 -14.49 -19.87
N LYS A 345 4.22 -14.76 -20.82
CA LYS A 345 4.63 -13.80 -21.87
C LYS A 345 3.50 -13.36 -22.80
N ASP A 346 2.54 -14.21 -23.13
CA ASP A 346 1.62 -13.99 -24.24
C ASP A 346 0.14 -14.25 -23.94
N GLN A 347 -0.22 -14.56 -22.71
CA GLN A 347 -1.63 -14.74 -22.37
C GLN A 347 -2.27 -13.41 -21.98
N ALA A 348 -3.46 -13.15 -22.50
CA ALA A 348 -4.32 -12.07 -22.00
C ALA A 348 -4.56 -12.30 -20.51
N LEU A 349 -4.22 -11.29 -19.70
CA LEU A 349 -4.48 -11.38 -18.26
C LEU A 349 -5.99 -11.51 -18.01
N PRO A 350 -6.41 -12.31 -17.03
CA PRO A 350 -7.79 -12.34 -16.61
C PRO A 350 -8.29 -10.93 -16.24
N PRO A 351 -9.59 -10.63 -16.40
CA PRO A 351 -10.12 -9.35 -15.99
C PRO A 351 -9.91 -9.14 -14.48
N LEU A 352 -9.48 -7.95 -14.11
CA LEU A 352 -9.29 -7.58 -12.72
C LEU A 352 -10.67 -7.33 -12.08
N LYS A 353 -11.07 -8.23 -11.19
CA LYS A 353 -12.37 -8.19 -10.52
C LYS A 353 -12.23 -8.75 -9.10
N LEU A 354 -12.85 -8.08 -8.12
CA LEU A 354 -13.01 -8.64 -6.79
C LEU A 354 -14.01 -9.81 -6.83
N PRO A 355 -13.79 -10.86 -6.03
CA PRO A 355 -14.74 -11.96 -5.89
C PRO A 355 -15.93 -11.60 -4.99
N TYR A 356 -16.11 -10.32 -4.68
CA TYR A 356 -17.11 -9.79 -3.76
C TYR A 356 -18.07 -8.85 -4.49
N ASP A 357 -19.34 -8.98 -4.18
CA ASP A 357 -20.39 -7.99 -4.46
C ASP A 357 -20.67 -7.15 -3.21
N LEU A 358 -21.64 -6.23 -3.29
CA LEU A 358 -21.99 -5.39 -2.15
C LEU A 358 -22.43 -6.22 -0.93
N GLU A 359 -23.22 -7.24 -1.16
CA GLU A 359 -23.77 -8.13 -0.13
C GLU A 359 -22.69 -8.86 0.66
N SER A 360 -21.66 -9.33 -0.02
CA SER A 360 -20.52 -10.05 0.57
C SER A 360 -19.44 -9.11 1.12
N LEU A 361 -19.32 -7.88 0.64
CA LEU A 361 -18.39 -6.88 1.19
C LEU A 361 -18.86 -6.31 2.54
N LEU A 362 -20.16 -6.08 2.71
CA LEU A 362 -20.70 -5.46 3.92
C LEU A 362 -20.30 -6.20 5.22
N PRO A 363 -20.44 -7.52 5.37
CA PRO A 363 -20.02 -8.22 6.57
C PRO A 363 -18.50 -8.22 6.77
N LEU A 364 -17.70 -8.04 5.71
CA LEU A 364 -16.22 -7.99 5.80
C LEU A 364 -15.71 -6.65 6.30
N VAL A 365 -16.44 -5.56 6.01
CA VAL A 365 -15.96 -4.19 6.29
C VAL A 365 -16.71 -3.49 7.42
N ALA A 366 -17.96 -3.86 7.71
CA ALA A 366 -18.76 -3.21 8.73
C ALA A 366 -18.14 -3.36 10.13
N ASP A 367 -18.28 -2.33 10.94
CA ASP A 367 -17.89 -2.37 12.34
C ASP A 367 -18.86 -3.24 13.19
N LYS A 368 -18.52 -3.38 14.48
CA LYS A 368 -19.36 -4.13 15.46
C LYS A 368 -20.79 -3.59 15.59
N ASN A 369 -21.04 -2.36 15.23
CA ASN A 369 -22.36 -1.71 15.25
C ASN A 369 -23.07 -1.84 13.90
N ARG A 370 -22.58 -2.71 13.01
CA ARG A 370 -23.07 -2.87 11.62
C ARG A 370 -23.08 -1.54 10.86
N THR A 371 -22.07 -0.71 11.03
CA THR A 371 -21.93 0.58 10.37
C THR A 371 -20.85 0.53 9.33
N VAL A 372 -21.13 1.10 8.16
CA VAL A 372 -20.16 1.32 7.09
C VAL A 372 -20.08 2.80 6.76
N VAL A 373 -18.87 3.26 6.42
CA VAL A 373 -18.63 4.60 5.90
C VAL A 373 -18.57 4.51 4.38
N LEU A 374 -19.60 4.99 3.71
CA LEU A 374 -19.73 4.92 2.26
C LEU A 374 -19.17 6.17 1.61
N SER A 375 -18.30 5.98 0.62
CA SER A 375 -17.94 7.04 -0.33
C SER A 375 -18.24 6.64 -1.76
N VAL A 376 -18.67 7.59 -2.58
CA VAL A 376 -19.06 7.41 -3.97
C VAL A 376 -18.16 8.26 -4.85
N ALA A 377 -17.38 7.64 -5.75
CA ALA A 377 -16.36 8.34 -6.52
C ALA A 377 -16.30 7.88 -7.97
N GLY A 378 -15.97 8.80 -8.88
CA GLY A 378 -15.54 8.54 -10.25
C GLY A 378 -14.04 8.75 -10.41
N PHE A 379 -13.45 8.26 -11.51
CA PHE A 379 -12.01 8.24 -11.74
C PHE A 379 -11.35 9.63 -11.75
N SER A 380 -12.08 10.64 -12.14
CA SER A 380 -11.60 12.02 -12.06
C SER A 380 -11.24 12.45 -10.63
N TYR A 381 -11.87 11.85 -9.61
CA TYR A 381 -11.63 12.14 -8.18
C TYR A 381 -10.73 11.12 -7.46
N LYS A 382 -10.02 10.23 -8.17
CA LYS A 382 -9.21 9.15 -7.60
C LYS A 382 -8.18 9.60 -6.56
N ASP A 383 -7.55 10.77 -6.78
CA ASP A 383 -6.52 11.28 -5.87
C ASP A 383 -7.15 11.78 -4.55
N MET A 384 -8.32 12.43 -4.63
CA MET A 384 -9.10 12.83 -3.44
C MET A 384 -9.63 11.60 -2.69
N LEU A 385 -10.09 10.58 -3.41
CA LEU A 385 -10.48 9.29 -2.82
C LEU A 385 -9.32 8.69 -2.01
N MET A 386 -8.11 8.68 -2.56
CA MET A 386 -6.96 8.14 -1.84
C MET A 386 -6.58 8.97 -0.61
N SER A 387 -6.59 10.30 -0.71
CA SER A 387 -6.36 11.18 0.45
C SER A 387 -7.41 10.95 1.55
N TRP A 388 -8.67 10.79 1.17
CA TRP A 388 -9.76 10.44 2.08
C TRP A 388 -9.55 9.06 2.73
N VAL A 389 -9.17 8.04 1.97
CA VAL A 389 -8.84 6.69 2.48
C VAL A 389 -7.67 6.74 3.46
N CYS A 390 -6.59 7.44 3.09
CA CYS A 390 -5.43 7.61 3.97
C CYS A 390 -5.82 8.27 5.29
N ARG A 391 -6.70 9.27 5.23
CA ARG A 391 -7.20 9.94 6.42
C ARG A 391 -8.06 9.03 7.28
N ALA A 392 -8.96 8.24 6.68
CA ALA A 392 -9.77 7.26 7.39
C ALA A 392 -8.90 6.22 8.12
N ARG A 393 -7.88 5.68 7.43
CA ARG A 393 -6.90 4.75 8.03
C ARG A 393 -6.17 5.36 9.22
N ARG A 394 -5.67 6.61 9.08
CA ARG A 394 -4.98 7.34 10.15
C ARG A 394 -5.85 7.56 11.39
N LEU A 395 -7.16 7.75 11.21
CA LEU A 395 -8.13 7.89 12.28
C LEU A 395 -8.66 6.55 12.83
N ALA A 396 -8.09 5.44 12.42
CA ALA A 396 -8.52 4.09 12.78
C ALA A 396 -10.02 3.84 12.47
N VAL A 397 -10.45 4.25 11.27
CA VAL A 397 -11.78 4.00 10.72
C VAL A 397 -11.64 3.04 9.53
N PRO A 398 -11.50 1.73 9.77
CA PRO A 398 -11.27 0.74 8.71
C PRO A 398 -12.57 0.32 8.00
N ASN A 399 -13.74 0.64 8.56
CA ASN A 399 -15.06 0.22 8.10
C ASN A 399 -15.61 1.10 6.97
N PHE A 400 -14.75 1.48 6.00
CA PHE A 400 -15.18 2.22 4.81
C PHE A 400 -15.44 1.30 3.62
N LEU A 401 -16.26 1.78 2.69
CA LEU A 401 -16.67 1.11 1.47
C LEU A 401 -16.72 2.12 0.32
N VAL A 402 -16.21 1.74 -0.85
CA VAL A 402 -16.19 2.59 -2.04
C VAL A 402 -17.21 2.10 -3.06
N CYS A 403 -18.12 2.98 -3.48
CA CYS A 403 -18.97 2.77 -4.65
C CYS A 403 -18.31 3.43 -5.87
N ALA A 404 -17.85 2.63 -6.81
CA ALA A 404 -17.26 3.11 -8.06
C ALA A 404 -18.35 3.50 -9.06
N LEU A 405 -18.26 4.72 -9.59
CA LEU A 405 -19.18 5.24 -10.61
C LEU A 405 -18.80 4.82 -12.04
N ASP A 406 -17.58 4.36 -12.23
CA ASP A 406 -17.04 3.95 -13.52
C ASP A 406 -16.06 2.77 -13.35
N HIS A 407 -15.76 2.11 -14.47
CA HIS A 407 -14.93 0.93 -14.49
C HIS A 407 -13.47 1.23 -14.14
N GLU A 408 -12.98 2.39 -14.51
CA GLU A 408 -11.62 2.86 -14.23
C GLU A 408 -11.42 3.07 -12.73
N THR A 409 -12.40 3.67 -12.05
CA THR A 409 -12.40 3.79 -10.58
C THR A 409 -12.42 2.42 -9.90
N TYR A 410 -13.24 1.50 -10.40
CA TYR A 410 -13.33 0.14 -9.86
C TYR A 410 -11.99 -0.59 -9.95
N GLN A 411 -11.36 -0.59 -11.13
CA GLN A 411 -10.05 -1.21 -11.33
C GLN A 411 -8.95 -0.53 -10.50
N PHE A 412 -8.94 0.80 -10.48
CA PHE A 412 -8.01 1.57 -9.67
C PHE A 412 -8.13 1.21 -8.18
N ALA A 413 -9.34 1.21 -7.65
CA ALA A 413 -9.59 0.90 -6.24
C ALA A 413 -9.18 -0.53 -5.87
N ILE A 414 -9.38 -1.52 -6.75
CA ILE A 414 -8.87 -2.88 -6.54
C ILE A 414 -7.35 -2.88 -6.44
N LEU A 415 -6.64 -2.19 -7.34
CA LEU A 415 -5.18 -2.10 -7.30
C LEU A 415 -4.65 -1.36 -6.06
N GLN A 416 -5.47 -0.50 -5.47
CA GLN A 416 -5.19 0.16 -4.18
C GLN A 416 -5.67 -0.66 -2.96
N GLY A 417 -6.13 -1.89 -3.17
CA GLY A 417 -6.58 -2.79 -2.11
C GLY A 417 -7.78 -2.30 -1.32
N LEU A 418 -8.66 -1.50 -1.95
CA LEU A 418 -9.84 -0.93 -1.31
C LEU A 418 -11.03 -1.87 -1.40
N PRO A 419 -11.92 -1.88 -0.41
CA PRO A 419 -13.20 -2.57 -0.51
C PRO A 419 -14.11 -1.77 -1.46
N VAL A 420 -14.24 -2.25 -2.69
CA VAL A 420 -14.95 -1.53 -3.76
C VAL A 420 -15.96 -2.42 -4.46
N PHE A 421 -17.10 -1.84 -4.75
CA PHE A 421 -18.08 -2.42 -5.67
C PHE A 421 -18.45 -1.44 -6.76
N PHE A 422 -18.91 -1.97 -7.88
CA PHE A 422 -19.36 -1.17 -9.02
C PHE A 422 -20.90 -1.10 -9.01
N ASP A 423 -21.47 0.13 -9.09
CA ASP A 423 -22.90 0.28 -9.23
C ASP A 423 -23.31 0.05 -10.69
N PRO A 424 -24.08 -1.01 -11.01
CA PRO A 424 -24.49 -1.31 -12.39
C PRO A 424 -25.40 -0.23 -13.00
N TYR A 425 -26.01 0.61 -12.18
CA TYR A 425 -26.88 1.71 -12.61
C TYR A 425 -26.17 3.06 -12.63
N ALA A 426 -24.85 3.08 -12.45
CA ALA A 426 -24.07 4.29 -12.59
C ALA A 426 -24.19 4.87 -14.01
N PRO A 427 -24.17 6.20 -14.18
CA PRO A 427 -24.21 6.83 -15.50
C PRO A 427 -23.01 6.41 -16.35
N LYS A 428 -23.24 6.13 -17.64
CA LYS A 428 -22.17 5.78 -18.58
C LYS A 428 -21.38 7.02 -19.00
N ASN A 429 -20.11 6.82 -19.42
CA ASN A 429 -19.22 7.82 -19.99
C ASN A 429 -18.92 9.01 -19.05
N ILE A 430 -18.62 8.73 -17.80
CA ILE A 430 -18.29 9.76 -16.79
C ILE A 430 -16.86 9.70 -16.24
N SER A 431 -16.06 8.69 -16.60
CA SER A 431 -14.76 8.37 -15.98
C SER A 431 -13.81 9.56 -15.88
N PHE A 432 -13.70 10.36 -16.91
CA PHE A 432 -12.80 11.51 -16.96
C PHE A 432 -13.54 12.85 -16.82
N ASN A 433 -14.85 12.81 -16.57
CA ASN A 433 -15.67 14.00 -16.43
C ASN A 433 -15.68 14.46 -14.97
N ASP A 434 -15.44 15.75 -14.76
CA ASP A 434 -15.50 16.39 -13.44
C ASP A 434 -16.92 16.41 -12.83
N CYS A 435 -17.95 16.32 -13.66
CA CYS A 435 -19.36 16.37 -13.24
C CYS A 435 -19.60 17.49 -12.19
N HIS A 436 -19.12 18.69 -12.47
CA HIS A 436 -19.20 19.81 -11.53
C HIS A 436 -20.65 20.25 -11.26
N PHE A 437 -20.84 20.91 -10.13
CA PHE A 437 -22.15 21.40 -9.66
C PHE A 437 -22.93 22.16 -10.77
N GLY A 438 -24.22 21.87 -10.88
CA GLY A 438 -25.12 22.46 -11.87
C GLY A 438 -25.16 21.74 -13.22
N SER A 439 -24.25 20.83 -13.53
CA SER A 439 -24.27 20.07 -14.79
C SER A 439 -25.26 18.90 -14.74
N LYS A 440 -25.77 18.49 -15.93
CA LYS A 440 -26.61 17.28 -16.06
C LYS A 440 -25.85 16.01 -15.59
N CYS A 441 -24.53 16.00 -15.76
CA CYS A 441 -23.67 14.92 -15.24
C CYS A 441 -23.76 14.87 -13.71
N PHE A 442 -23.56 15.99 -13.02
CA PHE A 442 -23.68 16.10 -11.57
C PHE A 442 -25.03 15.59 -11.05
N GLN A 443 -26.14 16.02 -11.67
CA GLN A 443 -27.47 15.56 -11.28
C GLN A 443 -27.63 14.04 -11.37
N ARG A 444 -27.00 13.39 -12.35
CA ARG A 444 -27.08 11.93 -12.51
C ARG A 444 -26.21 11.18 -11.50
N VAL A 445 -24.96 11.65 -11.28
CA VAL A 445 -24.04 10.95 -10.38
C VAL A 445 -24.43 11.10 -8.91
N THR A 446 -24.97 12.24 -8.49
CA THR A 446 -25.39 12.44 -7.10
C THR A 446 -26.56 11.52 -6.70
N LYS A 447 -27.47 11.20 -7.62
CA LYS A 447 -28.59 10.26 -7.38
C LYS A 447 -28.13 8.81 -7.08
N VAL A 448 -26.87 8.46 -7.39
CA VAL A 448 -26.30 7.17 -7.04
C VAL A 448 -26.13 7.05 -5.52
N LYS A 449 -25.78 8.15 -4.84
CA LYS A 449 -25.53 8.18 -3.40
C LYS A 449 -26.73 7.69 -2.59
N SER A 450 -27.87 8.37 -2.67
CA SER A 450 -29.08 8.02 -1.92
C SER A 450 -29.60 6.62 -2.28
N ARG A 451 -29.54 6.22 -3.55
CA ARG A 451 -29.90 4.86 -3.97
C ARG A 451 -29.01 3.79 -3.33
N THR A 452 -27.71 4.02 -3.29
CA THR A 452 -26.76 3.08 -2.69
C THR A 452 -26.92 3.01 -1.17
N VAL A 453 -27.12 4.15 -0.52
CA VAL A 453 -27.39 4.20 0.92
C VAL A 453 -28.66 3.39 1.23
N LEU A 454 -29.76 3.64 0.51
CA LEU A 454 -31.01 2.89 0.69
C LEU A 454 -30.81 1.37 0.54
N ARG A 455 -30.03 0.94 -0.45
CA ARG A 455 -29.71 -0.47 -0.66
C ARG A 455 -28.99 -1.07 0.55
N ILE A 456 -28.00 -0.37 1.09
CA ILE A 456 -27.25 -0.84 2.26
C ILE A 456 -28.11 -0.86 3.53
N LEU A 457 -28.94 0.16 3.73
CA LEU A 457 -29.90 0.20 4.85
C LEU A 457 -30.85 -1.01 4.82
N LYS A 458 -31.39 -1.36 3.64
CA LYS A 458 -32.26 -2.54 3.44
C LYS A 458 -31.58 -3.88 3.76
N MET A 459 -30.25 -3.92 3.70
CA MET A 459 -29.46 -5.09 4.12
C MET A 459 -29.15 -5.12 5.62
N GLY A 460 -29.67 -4.17 6.39
CA GLY A 460 -29.54 -4.11 7.84
C GLY A 460 -28.22 -3.48 8.32
N TYR A 461 -27.61 -2.60 7.53
CA TYR A 461 -26.39 -1.86 7.91
C TYR A 461 -26.64 -0.37 7.98
N ASN A 462 -26.11 0.26 9.03
CA ASN A 462 -26.08 1.71 9.17
C ASN A 462 -25.05 2.29 8.19
N VAL A 463 -25.32 3.52 7.71
CA VAL A 463 -24.45 4.16 6.72
C VAL A 463 -24.09 5.57 7.19
N LEU A 464 -22.78 5.87 7.27
CA LEU A 464 -22.27 7.23 7.20
C LEU A 464 -21.84 7.50 5.75
N LEU A 465 -22.61 8.30 5.02
CA LEU A 465 -22.16 8.80 3.74
C LEU A 465 -21.15 9.95 3.96
N SER A 466 -20.00 9.88 3.31
CA SER A 466 -19.01 10.95 3.31
C SER A 466 -18.47 11.14 1.89
N ASP A 467 -18.60 12.35 1.34
CA ASP A 467 -17.95 12.70 0.09
C ASP A 467 -16.43 12.67 0.24
N VAL A 468 -15.69 12.37 -0.84
CA VAL A 468 -14.22 12.29 -0.85
C VAL A 468 -13.53 13.62 -0.61
N ASP A 469 -14.25 14.73 -0.70
CA ASP A 469 -13.78 16.08 -0.41
C ASP A 469 -14.14 16.57 1.01
N VAL A 470 -14.59 15.67 1.88
CA VAL A 470 -14.75 15.91 3.32
C VAL A 470 -13.49 15.49 4.04
N TYR A 471 -12.74 16.44 4.58
CA TYR A 471 -11.56 16.16 5.39
C TYR A 471 -11.94 15.91 6.85
N TRP A 472 -11.47 14.80 7.43
CA TRP A 472 -11.77 14.38 8.78
C TRP A 472 -10.64 14.75 9.75
N PHE A 473 -10.92 15.48 10.81
CA PHE A 473 -9.99 15.77 11.90
C PHE A 473 -10.03 14.70 12.97
N ARG A 474 -11.23 14.18 13.25
CA ARG A 474 -11.49 13.15 14.26
C ARG A 474 -12.51 12.14 13.74
N ASN A 475 -12.53 10.96 14.34
CA ASN A 475 -13.55 9.95 14.04
C ASN A 475 -14.93 10.44 14.54
N PRO A 476 -15.92 10.68 13.66
CA PRO A 476 -17.23 11.18 14.05
C PRO A 476 -18.18 10.06 14.52
N LEU A 477 -17.88 8.79 14.24
CA LEU A 477 -18.80 7.67 14.49
C LEU A 477 -19.29 7.58 15.95
N PRO A 478 -18.45 7.76 17.01
CA PRO A 478 -18.94 7.72 18.38
C PRO A 478 -20.02 8.76 18.67
N LEU A 479 -19.87 9.99 18.15
CA LEU A 479 -20.88 11.03 18.27
C LEU A 479 -22.15 10.69 17.48
N LEU A 480 -22.00 10.26 16.22
CA LEU A 480 -23.14 9.93 15.35
C LEU A 480 -23.95 8.75 15.90
N HIS A 481 -23.30 7.81 16.55
CA HIS A 481 -23.97 6.69 17.23
C HIS A 481 -24.72 7.09 18.51
N SER A 482 -24.45 8.25 19.09
CA SER A 482 -25.19 8.73 20.27
C SER A 482 -26.61 9.22 19.96
N PHE A 483 -26.90 9.55 18.69
CA PHE A 483 -28.25 9.82 18.24
C PHE A 483 -29.08 8.51 18.22
N GLY A 484 -30.32 8.60 18.68
CA GLY A 484 -31.20 7.43 18.83
C GLY A 484 -31.69 6.82 17.50
N PRO A 485 -32.54 5.79 17.58
CA PRO A 485 -33.24 5.25 16.40
C PRO A 485 -34.20 6.29 15.81
N SER A 486 -34.60 6.08 14.55
CA SER A 486 -35.49 6.98 13.80
C SER A 486 -34.96 8.41 13.68
N VAL A 487 -33.61 8.56 13.70
CA VAL A 487 -32.93 9.85 13.56
C VAL A 487 -31.92 9.75 12.41
N LEU A 488 -32.09 10.61 11.41
CA LEU A 488 -31.08 10.88 10.38
C LEU A 488 -30.32 12.14 10.79
N VAL A 489 -29.01 12.10 10.73
CA VAL A 489 -28.14 13.21 11.13
C VAL A 489 -27.39 13.71 9.91
N ALA A 490 -27.46 15.00 9.57
CA ALA A 490 -26.86 15.55 8.37
C ALA A 490 -26.08 16.83 8.63
N GLN A 491 -25.03 17.06 7.87
CA GLN A 491 -24.35 18.35 7.81
C GLN A 491 -25.26 19.40 7.20
N SER A 492 -25.12 20.65 7.64
CA SER A 492 -25.80 21.79 7.03
C SER A 492 -24.93 22.50 5.99
N ASP A 493 -25.58 22.96 4.93
CA ASP A 493 -24.99 23.88 3.93
C ASP A 493 -25.22 25.36 4.26
N GLU A 494 -25.87 25.66 5.40
CA GLU A 494 -26.03 27.03 5.85
C GLU A 494 -24.76 27.57 6.48
N TYR A 495 -24.27 28.67 5.96
CA TYR A 495 -23.04 29.34 6.44
C TYR A 495 -23.29 30.59 7.29
N ASN A 496 -24.47 31.17 7.22
CA ASN A 496 -24.80 32.36 7.96
C ASN A 496 -25.16 32.01 9.43
N THR A 497 -24.39 32.52 10.39
CA THR A 497 -24.52 32.24 11.82
C THR A 497 -25.75 32.87 12.46
N THR A 498 -26.37 33.89 11.83
CA THR A 498 -27.51 34.62 12.35
C THR A 498 -28.86 33.98 12.04
N VAL A 499 -28.87 32.89 11.29
CA VAL A 499 -30.11 32.22 10.85
C VAL A 499 -30.11 30.75 11.28
N PRO A 500 -31.30 30.10 11.37
CA PRO A 500 -31.40 28.68 11.70
C PRO A 500 -30.61 27.82 10.76
N ILE A 501 -30.00 26.77 11.32
CA ILE A 501 -29.14 25.85 10.56
C ILE A 501 -29.93 24.97 9.54
N ASN A 502 -31.23 24.74 9.81
CA ASN A 502 -32.12 23.89 9.01
C ASN A 502 -32.92 24.68 7.94
N ARG A 503 -32.39 25.75 7.39
CA ARG A 503 -33.07 26.53 6.34
C ARG A 503 -33.40 25.68 5.10
N PRO A 504 -34.44 26.10 4.33
CA PRO A 504 -34.83 25.39 3.11
C PRO A 504 -33.65 25.13 2.16
N ARG A 505 -33.53 23.87 1.72
CA ARG A 505 -32.50 23.36 0.80
C ARG A 505 -31.05 23.53 1.31
N ARG A 506 -30.86 23.64 2.65
CA ARG A 506 -29.54 23.72 3.28
C ARG A 506 -29.07 22.42 3.94
N LEU A 507 -29.79 21.32 3.78
CA LEU A 507 -29.25 20.00 4.12
C LEU A 507 -28.13 19.65 3.12
N ASN A 508 -26.98 19.23 3.64
CA ASN A 508 -25.85 18.78 2.80
C ASN A 508 -25.89 17.26 2.67
N SER A 509 -26.11 16.77 1.46
CA SER A 509 -26.16 15.34 1.14
C SER A 509 -24.77 14.69 0.95
N GLY A 510 -23.69 15.44 1.15
CA GLY A 510 -22.31 14.93 1.08
C GLY A 510 -21.75 14.42 2.39
N PHE A 511 -22.47 14.66 3.51
CA PHE A 511 -22.11 14.10 4.83
C PHE A 511 -23.35 13.91 5.68
N TYR A 512 -23.79 12.67 5.85
CA TYR A 512 -24.92 12.32 6.71
C TYR A 512 -24.85 10.89 7.21
N PHE A 513 -25.46 10.64 8.40
CA PHE A 513 -25.54 9.33 9.01
C PHE A 513 -27.02 8.87 9.04
N ALA A 514 -27.26 7.65 8.53
CA ALA A 514 -28.56 7.03 8.47
C ALA A 514 -28.52 5.63 9.13
N ARG A 515 -29.50 5.34 9.95
CA ARG A 515 -29.65 4.02 10.60
C ARG A 515 -30.51 3.09 9.77
N SER A 516 -30.23 1.80 9.89
CA SER A 516 -31.05 0.76 9.28
C SER A 516 -32.25 0.45 10.18
N ASP A 517 -33.17 1.38 10.25
CA ASP A 517 -34.47 1.22 10.90
C ASP A 517 -35.63 1.55 9.93
N GLU A 518 -36.82 1.08 10.25
CA GLU A 518 -37.99 1.20 9.37
C GLU A 518 -38.31 2.63 8.97
N PRO A 519 -38.39 3.65 9.89
CA PRO A 519 -38.65 5.02 9.54
C PRO A 519 -37.59 5.61 8.59
N THR A 520 -36.31 5.32 8.83
CA THR A 520 -35.20 5.81 7.98
C THR A 520 -35.26 5.18 6.59
N ILE A 521 -35.50 3.87 6.49
CA ILE A 521 -35.62 3.16 5.21
C ILE A 521 -36.78 3.73 4.39
N ALA A 522 -37.99 3.88 5.02
CA ALA A 522 -39.17 4.41 4.35
C ALA A 522 -38.97 5.87 3.87
N ALA A 523 -38.34 6.72 4.70
CA ALA A 523 -38.02 8.09 4.32
C ALA A 523 -37.02 8.14 3.16
N MET A 524 -35.97 7.30 3.19
CA MET A 524 -35.00 7.21 2.11
C MET A 524 -35.59 6.65 0.79
N GLU A 525 -36.61 5.80 0.84
CA GLU A 525 -37.38 5.39 -0.35
C GLU A 525 -38.08 6.59 -0.99
N LYS A 526 -38.68 7.47 -0.19
CA LYS A 526 -39.28 8.72 -0.66
C LYS A 526 -38.23 9.64 -1.30
N VAL A 527 -37.04 9.80 -0.66
CA VAL A 527 -35.94 10.59 -1.20
C VAL A 527 -35.51 10.08 -2.58
N VAL A 528 -35.29 8.75 -2.72
CA VAL A 528 -34.88 8.14 -3.99
C VAL A 528 -35.95 8.32 -5.06
N LYS A 529 -37.22 8.13 -4.71
CA LYS A 529 -38.36 8.33 -5.61
C LYS A 529 -38.46 9.79 -6.07
N HIS A 530 -38.40 10.75 -5.14
CA HIS A 530 -38.47 12.16 -5.44
C HIS A 530 -37.29 12.62 -6.31
N ALA A 531 -36.06 12.18 -6.00
CA ALA A 531 -34.90 12.49 -6.82
C ALA A 531 -35.02 11.93 -8.26
N ALA A 532 -35.70 10.78 -8.45
CA ALA A 532 -35.91 10.19 -9.77
C ALA A 532 -36.91 11.01 -10.61
N THR A 533 -37.94 11.60 -10.00
CA THR A 533 -39.11 12.20 -10.69
C THR A 533 -39.11 13.71 -10.73
N SER A 534 -38.52 14.40 -9.76
CA SER A 534 -38.61 15.88 -9.62
C SER A 534 -37.75 16.69 -10.59
N GLY A 535 -36.83 16.06 -11.31
CA GLY A 535 -35.83 16.80 -12.15
C GLY A 535 -34.76 17.54 -11.34
N LEU A 536 -34.84 17.56 -10.02
CA LEU A 536 -33.84 18.16 -9.13
C LEU A 536 -32.58 17.28 -8.99
N SER A 537 -31.48 17.87 -8.58
CA SER A 537 -30.34 17.12 -8.09
C SER A 537 -30.66 16.47 -6.73
N GLU A 538 -29.81 15.58 -6.26
CA GLU A 538 -30.08 14.79 -5.05
C GLU A 538 -30.24 15.63 -3.80
N GLN A 539 -29.40 16.63 -3.54
CA GLN A 539 -29.41 17.43 -2.32
C GLN A 539 -30.72 18.24 -2.10
N PRO A 540 -31.23 19.03 -3.09
CA PRO A 540 -32.54 19.66 -2.93
C PRO A 540 -33.68 18.63 -2.79
N SER A 541 -33.65 17.53 -3.52
CA SER A 541 -34.65 16.45 -3.37
C SER A 541 -34.64 15.87 -1.96
N PHE A 542 -33.45 15.72 -1.36
CA PHE A 542 -33.26 15.19 -0.01
C PHE A 542 -33.95 16.11 1.01
N TYR A 543 -33.68 17.41 0.93
CA TYR A 543 -34.30 18.38 1.83
C TYR A 543 -35.82 18.45 1.64
N ASP A 544 -36.30 18.64 0.41
CA ASP A 544 -37.72 18.85 0.10
C ASP A 544 -38.56 17.60 0.52
N THR A 545 -37.98 16.40 0.46
CA THR A 545 -38.62 15.16 0.93
C THR A 545 -38.67 15.09 2.46
N LEU A 546 -37.56 15.34 3.15
CA LEU A 546 -37.44 15.10 4.58
C LEU A 546 -37.94 16.26 5.44
N CYS A 547 -37.73 17.48 4.99
CA CYS A 547 -38.12 18.70 5.73
C CYS A 547 -39.33 19.41 5.12
N GLY A 548 -39.89 18.90 4.04
CA GLY A 548 -40.97 19.48 3.27
C GLY A 548 -40.51 20.64 2.36
N GLU A 549 -41.21 20.85 1.25
CA GLU A 549 -40.91 21.96 0.34
C GLU A 549 -41.03 23.29 1.12
N GLY A 550 -40.05 24.18 0.96
CA GLY A 550 -39.98 25.40 1.72
C GLY A 550 -39.68 25.22 3.22
N GLY A 551 -39.46 23.97 3.68
CA GLY A 551 -39.17 23.68 5.10
C GLY A 551 -40.38 23.69 6.00
N VAL A 552 -41.56 23.33 5.52
CA VAL A 552 -42.84 23.35 6.29
C VAL A 552 -42.84 22.38 7.48
N HIS A 553 -41.96 21.35 7.46
CA HIS A 553 -41.84 20.36 8.54
C HIS A 553 -40.66 20.67 9.50
N ARG A 554 -40.14 21.88 9.51
CA ARG A 554 -39.09 22.27 10.45
C ARG A 554 -39.60 22.33 11.87
N LEU A 555 -38.73 21.88 12.80
CA LEU A 555 -38.94 21.95 14.23
C LEU A 555 -37.75 22.62 14.91
N GLY A 556 -37.98 23.84 15.48
CA GLY A 556 -36.89 24.61 16.05
C GLY A 556 -35.84 25.01 15.01
N ASP A 557 -34.59 25.20 15.44
CA ASP A 557 -33.52 25.75 14.64
C ASP A 557 -32.64 24.69 13.99
N ASP A 558 -32.69 23.44 14.44
CA ASP A 558 -31.75 22.39 14.08
C ASP A 558 -32.41 21.07 13.63
N ARG A 559 -33.75 21.04 13.52
CA ARG A 559 -34.47 19.80 13.23
C ARG A 559 -35.60 19.98 12.22
N CYS A 560 -35.95 18.87 11.58
CA CYS A 560 -37.24 18.68 10.91
C CYS A 560 -37.71 17.23 11.13
N VAL A 561 -39.01 16.99 10.88
CA VAL A 561 -39.61 15.65 10.97
C VAL A 561 -40.35 15.33 9.69
N GLU A 562 -40.05 14.18 9.12
CA GLU A 562 -40.83 13.63 7.99
C GLU A 562 -42.15 13.05 8.55
N PRO A 563 -43.32 13.62 8.24
CA PRO A 563 -44.54 13.36 9.02
C PRO A 563 -45.13 11.96 8.80
N GLU A 564 -44.93 11.34 7.64
CA GLU A 564 -45.50 10.02 7.35
C GLU A 564 -44.71 8.87 7.97
N THR A 565 -43.38 9.03 8.05
CA THR A 565 -42.49 8.01 8.63
C THR A 565 -42.10 8.30 10.07
N ASN A 566 -42.37 9.49 10.57
CA ASN A 566 -41.91 10.00 11.87
C ASN A 566 -40.36 10.01 11.97
N LEU A 567 -39.63 10.06 10.85
CA LEU A 567 -38.19 10.22 10.87
C LEU A 567 -37.82 11.65 11.32
N SER A 568 -37.04 11.75 12.36
CA SER A 568 -36.42 13.02 12.77
C SER A 568 -35.12 13.26 12.03
N VAL A 569 -34.95 14.46 11.48
CA VAL A 569 -33.71 14.88 10.82
C VAL A 569 -33.04 15.93 11.71
N HIS A 570 -31.80 15.63 12.15
CA HIS A 570 -31.00 16.56 12.94
C HIS A 570 -29.86 17.13 12.08
N PHE A 571 -29.72 18.44 12.12
CA PHE A 571 -28.62 19.15 11.48
C PHE A 571 -27.46 19.27 12.49
N LEU A 572 -26.29 18.80 12.08
CA LEU A 572 -25.05 18.83 12.85
C LEU A 572 -24.59 20.27 13.10
N ASP A 573 -24.04 20.51 14.28
CA ASP A 573 -23.46 21.79 14.66
C ASP A 573 -22.44 22.29 13.63
N ARG A 574 -22.55 23.54 13.20
CA ARG A 574 -21.70 24.15 12.14
C ARG A 574 -20.25 24.36 12.57
N ASP A 575 -20.00 24.58 13.89
CA ASP A 575 -18.62 24.72 14.38
C ASP A 575 -17.89 23.37 14.42
N LEU A 576 -18.63 22.30 14.70
CA LEU A 576 -18.09 20.94 14.74
C LEU A 576 -18.04 20.29 13.35
N PHE A 577 -18.94 20.65 12.45
CA PHE A 577 -19.08 20.11 11.09
C PHE A 577 -19.20 21.24 10.05
N PRO A 578 -18.18 22.10 9.92
CA PRO A 578 -18.27 23.25 9.02
C PRO A 578 -18.34 22.82 7.56
N ASN A 579 -19.20 23.52 6.80
CA ASN A 579 -19.21 23.45 5.34
C ASN A 579 -18.16 24.40 4.73
N GLY A 580 -18.00 24.38 3.41
CA GLY A 580 -16.93 25.10 2.71
C GLY A 580 -17.04 26.63 2.68
N ALA A 581 -18.17 27.21 3.13
CA ALA A 581 -18.38 28.65 3.23
C ALA A 581 -18.53 29.14 4.69
N TYR A 582 -18.62 28.22 5.65
CA TYR A 582 -18.87 28.58 7.04
C TYR A 582 -17.67 29.27 7.69
N GLY A 583 -17.89 30.47 8.25
CA GLY A 583 -16.91 31.22 9.04
C GLY A 583 -15.62 31.55 8.29
N ASP A 584 -15.66 31.58 6.96
CA ASP A 584 -14.48 31.85 6.11
C ASP A 584 -13.25 30.97 6.46
N ILE A 585 -13.51 29.76 6.99
CA ILE A 585 -12.47 28.89 7.53
C ILE A 585 -11.40 28.53 6.49
N TRP A 586 -11.79 28.35 5.23
CA TRP A 586 -10.86 28.06 4.14
C TRP A 586 -9.98 29.25 3.73
N LEU A 587 -10.35 30.49 4.14
CA LEU A 587 -9.55 31.70 3.89
C LEU A 587 -8.47 31.89 4.97
N LYS A 588 -8.58 31.20 6.12
CA LYS A 588 -7.58 31.27 7.17
C LYS A 588 -6.23 30.74 6.69
N GLU A 589 -5.15 31.28 7.22
CA GLU A 589 -3.79 30.85 6.93
C GLU A 589 -3.58 29.42 7.45
N ASP A 590 -3.86 29.19 8.71
CA ASP A 590 -3.81 27.88 9.38
C ASP A 590 -5.22 27.30 9.56
N VAL A 591 -5.73 26.65 8.51
CA VAL A 591 -7.05 25.98 8.53
C VAL A 591 -7.07 24.82 9.53
N ARG A 592 -5.96 24.09 9.65
CA ARG A 592 -5.86 22.95 10.58
C ARG A 592 -5.96 23.42 12.02
N GLY A 593 -5.16 24.41 12.43
CA GLY A 593 -5.20 24.96 13.77
C GLY A 593 -6.53 25.61 14.12
N GLU A 594 -7.20 26.27 13.17
CA GLU A 594 -8.55 26.81 13.39
C GLU A 594 -9.58 25.70 13.64
N CYS A 595 -9.53 24.61 12.89
CA CYS A 595 -10.39 23.44 13.11
C CYS A 595 -10.06 22.72 14.44
N GLU A 596 -8.81 22.64 14.82
CA GLU A 596 -8.40 22.06 16.12
C GLU A 596 -8.93 22.90 17.30
N LYS A 597 -8.84 24.23 17.24
CA LYS A 597 -9.40 25.16 18.23
C LYS A 597 -10.93 25.01 18.36
N LYS A 598 -11.63 24.90 17.24
CA LYS A 598 -13.10 24.72 17.21
C LYS A 598 -13.53 23.28 17.50
N HIS A 599 -12.58 22.36 17.66
CA HIS A 599 -12.83 20.93 17.81
C HIS A 599 -13.63 20.30 16.65
N CYS A 600 -13.39 20.74 15.41
CA CYS A 600 -14.04 20.18 14.24
C CYS A 600 -13.90 18.65 14.19
N TYR A 601 -14.95 17.97 13.79
CA TYR A 601 -14.91 16.56 13.38
C TYR A 601 -14.50 16.45 11.93
N VAL A 602 -15.14 17.25 11.07
CA VAL A 602 -14.88 17.27 9.64
C VAL A 602 -14.90 18.70 9.11
N LEU A 603 -14.27 18.92 7.96
CA LEU A 603 -14.39 20.14 7.18
C LEU A 603 -14.69 19.78 5.73
N HIS A 604 -15.83 20.23 5.21
CA HIS A 604 -16.23 19.95 3.84
C HIS A 604 -15.58 20.93 2.86
N ASN A 605 -14.99 20.39 1.79
CA ASN A 605 -14.38 21.17 0.72
C ASN A 605 -15.40 21.49 -0.39
N ASN A 606 -16.66 21.78 -0.04
CA ASN A 606 -17.70 22.26 -0.94
C ASN A 606 -17.67 23.80 -1.09
N TRP A 607 -18.70 24.41 -1.66
CA TRP A 607 -18.75 25.85 -1.98
C TRP A 607 -17.61 26.33 -2.89
N ILE A 608 -16.99 25.43 -3.62
CA ILE A 608 -16.02 25.69 -4.69
C ILE A 608 -16.30 24.72 -5.83
N SER A 609 -16.36 25.22 -7.05
CA SER A 609 -16.68 24.40 -8.21
C SER A 609 -15.42 23.98 -8.96
N GLY A 610 -15.40 22.71 -9.36
CA GLY A 610 -14.32 22.12 -10.13
C GLY A 610 -13.31 21.34 -9.28
N ARG A 611 -12.98 20.13 -9.74
CA ARG A 611 -12.08 19.19 -9.07
C ARG A 611 -10.71 19.80 -8.79
N LEU A 612 -10.10 20.45 -9.77
CA LEU A 612 -8.74 21.00 -9.62
C LEU A 612 -8.68 22.05 -8.52
N LYS A 613 -9.67 22.95 -8.46
CA LYS A 613 -9.74 23.97 -7.40
C LYS A 613 -9.95 23.37 -6.02
N LYS A 614 -10.74 22.29 -5.92
CA LYS A 614 -10.91 21.55 -4.66
C LYS A 614 -9.61 20.90 -4.21
N LEU A 615 -8.92 20.25 -5.13
CA LEU A 615 -7.63 19.58 -4.86
C LEU A 615 -6.57 20.61 -4.43
N GLU A 616 -6.42 21.69 -5.19
CA GLU A 616 -5.49 22.77 -4.89
C GLU A 616 -5.77 23.37 -3.50
N ARG A 617 -7.02 23.75 -3.22
CA ARG A 617 -7.42 24.31 -1.91
C ARG A 617 -7.07 23.37 -0.77
N GLN A 618 -7.33 22.08 -0.90
CA GLN A 618 -7.07 21.10 0.14
C GLN A 618 -5.57 20.87 0.35
N MET A 619 -4.80 20.75 -0.73
CA MET A 619 -3.34 20.60 -0.68
C MET A 619 -2.66 21.84 -0.09
N MET A 620 -2.98 23.04 -0.57
CA MET A 620 -2.39 24.30 -0.11
C MET A 620 -2.66 24.60 1.37
N LYS A 621 -3.74 24.05 1.92
CA LYS A 621 -4.10 24.21 3.35
C LYS A 621 -3.59 23.05 4.23
N GLY A 622 -2.72 22.18 3.71
CA GLY A 622 -2.14 21.08 4.47
C GLY A 622 -3.15 19.99 4.88
N LEU A 623 -4.30 19.91 4.20
CA LEU A 623 -5.35 18.94 4.45
C LEU A 623 -5.32 17.82 3.40
N TRP A 624 -4.13 17.24 3.20
CA TRP A 624 -3.88 16.22 2.20
C TRP A 624 -3.00 15.11 2.78
N ASP A 625 -3.40 13.86 2.63
CA ASP A 625 -2.77 12.70 3.27
C ASP A 625 -2.29 11.63 2.27
N TYR A 626 -2.20 11.96 0.98
CA TYR A 626 -1.79 11.02 -0.07
C TYR A 626 -0.70 11.58 -0.97
N ASP A 627 0.40 10.87 -1.10
CA ASP A 627 1.42 11.16 -2.11
C ASP A 627 1.08 10.41 -3.40
N ALA A 628 0.61 11.15 -4.42
CA ALA A 628 0.26 10.58 -5.71
C ALA A 628 1.47 10.08 -6.50
N SER A 629 2.67 10.61 -6.24
CA SER A 629 3.91 10.19 -6.89
C SER A 629 4.43 8.89 -6.31
N MET A 630 4.43 8.76 -4.99
CA MET A 630 4.83 7.54 -4.28
C MET A 630 3.68 6.53 -4.15
N ARG A 631 2.42 6.94 -4.44
CA ARG A 631 1.18 6.13 -4.33
C ARG A 631 0.94 5.56 -2.96
N MET A 632 1.26 6.30 -1.93
CA MET A 632 1.14 5.88 -0.54
C MET A 632 0.57 6.98 0.33
N CYS A 633 0.10 6.60 1.52
CA CYS A 633 -0.32 7.53 2.57
C CYS A 633 0.90 8.22 3.19
N VAL A 634 0.78 9.53 3.48
CA VAL A 634 1.85 10.38 4.06
C VAL A 634 1.46 10.94 5.42
#